data_43d1bdd4702b114e1c8ec3ae5271ec42
#
_entry.id   43d1bdd4702b114e1c8ec3ae5271ec42
#
_cell.length_a   1.000
_cell.length_b   1.000
_cell.length_c   1.000
_cell.angle_alpha   90.00
_cell.angle_beta   90.00
_cell.angle_gamma   90.00
#
_symmetry.space_group_name_H-M   'P 1'
#
loop_
_entity.id
_entity.type
_entity.pdbx_description
1 polymer ?
#
loop_
_entity_poly.entity_id
_entity_poly.type
_entity_poly.pdbx_seq_one_letter_code
_entity_poly.pdbx_strand_id
1 'polypeptide(L)'
;MLFSRFRRKNNDLMVKKPSEEVLKAHNDAEIIIKENNVDRFLLNMFMEKKGINKFHTTPELVNGFLNSDWFLNLDLKCLLQINDESKRIRTNAFLTRKEIFFKEKENMKIDVDDIMDCRIDGKKVDIICDSVSYNVMFTNKNLAKLFFDYISR
;
A
#
# COMPACT_ATOMS: atom_id res chain seq x y z
N MET A 1 -38.01 1.92 9.40
CA MET A 1 -37.14 2.06 9.34
C MET A 1 -36.92 1.86 9.13
N LEU A 2 -36.65 1.72 9.54
CA LEU A 2 -35.99 1.62 9.77
C LEU A 2 -35.87 1.69 9.86
N PHE A 3 -35.75 1.82 10.39
CA PHE A 3 -35.18 1.79 10.85
C PHE A 3 -35.18 1.80 11.17
N SER A 4 -35.54 1.82 11.30
CA SER A 4 -35.00 1.75 11.80
C SER A 4 -35.04 1.46 11.89
N ARG A 5 -35.07 1.52 12.15
CA ARG A 5 -34.66 1.32 12.43
C ARG A 5 -34.37 1.32 12.56
N PHE A 6 -34.43 1.28 12.91
CA PHE A 6 -33.71 1.18 13.34
C PHE A 6 -33.62 1.17 13.60
N ARG A 7 -33.70 1.19 13.96
CA ARG A 7 -33.10 1.31 14.44
C ARG A 7 -32.75 1.25 14.81
N ARG A 8 -32.90 1.17 15.34
CA ARG A 8 -32.22 1.26 15.83
C ARG A 8 -31.77 1.01 16.10
N LYS A 9 -31.76 0.88 16.64
CA LYS A 9 -31.05 0.89 16.96
C LYS A 9 -30.44 0.78 16.95
N ASN A 10 -30.88 0.91 17.42
CA ASN A 10 -29.91 1.08 17.49
C ASN A 10 -29.47 1.05 17.56
N ASN A 11 -29.67 1.23 18.08
CA ASN A 11 -28.82 1.49 18.26
C ASN A 11 -28.37 1.34 18.50
N ASP A 12 -28.73 1.42 18.81
CA ASP A 12 -27.92 1.43 19.03
C ASP A 12 -27.36 1.28 18.87
N LEU A 13 -27.64 1.49 18.79
CA LEU A 13 -26.79 1.51 18.58
C LEU A 13 -26.11 1.70 18.55
N MET A 14 -26.21 1.83 18.49
CA MET A 14 -25.43 2.50 19.09
C MET A 14 -24.02 2.50 19.05
N VAL A 15 -23.48 3.53 19.25
CA VAL A 15 -22.04 3.58 19.29
C VAL A 15 -21.58 3.02 20.61
N LYS A 16 -21.11 1.79 20.60
CA LYS A 16 -20.54 1.19 21.80
C LYS A 16 -19.10 1.63 21.91
N LYS A 17 -18.69 1.99 23.10
CA LYS A 17 -17.28 2.20 23.37
C LYS A 17 -16.52 0.90 23.12
N PRO A 18 -15.33 0.94 22.52
CA PRO A 18 -14.50 -0.27 22.39
C PRO A 18 -14.21 -0.83 23.79
N SER A 19 -14.10 -2.14 23.87
CA SER A 19 -13.70 -2.79 25.12
C SER A 19 -12.28 -2.36 25.49
N GLU A 20 -11.94 -2.52 26.77
CA GLU A 20 -10.59 -2.23 27.24
C GLU A 20 -9.55 -3.09 26.50
N GLU A 21 -9.90 -4.32 26.18
CA GLU A 21 -9.03 -5.21 25.43
C GLU A 21 -8.74 -4.68 24.04
N VAL A 22 -9.75 -4.18 23.36
CA VAL A 22 -9.60 -3.61 22.02
C VAL A 22 -8.73 -2.35 22.08
N LEU A 23 -8.96 -1.49 23.06
CA LEU A 23 -8.16 -0.28 23.24
C LEU A 23 -6.71 -0.62 23.56
N LYS A 24 -6.49 -1.59 24.42
CA LYS A 24 -5.13 -2.02 24.76
C LYS A 24 -4.39 -2.56 23.55
N ALA A 25 -5.06 -3.44 22.79
CA ALA A 25 -4.47 -4.00 21.58
C ALA A 25 -4.12 -2.90 20.59
N HIS A 26 -5.01 -1.94 20.41
CA HIS A 26 -4.77 -0.81 19.50
C HIS A 26 -3.56 0.01 19.98
N ASN A 27 -3.47 0.31 21.27
CA ASN A 27 -2.36 1.07 21.81
C ASN A 27 -1.03 0.32 21.69
N ASP A 28 -1.04 -0.98 21.92
CA ASP A 28 0.14 -1.82 21.75
C ASP A 28 0.59 -1.85 20.28
N ALA A 29 -0.36 -1.92 19.36
CA ALA A 29 -0.07 -1.85 17.94
C ALA A 29 0.56 -0.51 17.56
N GLU A 30 0.05 0.59 18.12
CA GLU A 30 0.59 1.93 17.86
C GLU A 30 2.06 2.03 18.26
N ILE A 31 2.45 1.38 19.35
CA ILE A 31 3.83 1.36 19.80
C ILE A 31 4.72 0.68 18.75
N ILE A 32 4.27 -0.47 18.23
CA ILE A 32 5.00 -1.20 17.19
C ILE A 32 5.11 -0.36 15.92
N ILE A 33 4.04 0.31 15.54
CA ILE A 33 4.01 1.18 14.36
C ILE A 33 5.06 2.27 14.49
N LYS A 34 5.14 2.91 15.64
CA LYS A 34 6.13 3.97 15.89
C LYS A 34 7.55 3.44 15.89
N GLU A 35 7.79 2.33 16.60
CA GLU A 35 9.11 1.77 16.74
C GLU A 35 9.70 1.31 15.41
N ASN A 36 8.84 0.86 14.49
CA ASN A 36 9.27 0.35 13.19
C ASN A 36 9.04 1.36 12.06
N ASN A 37 8.63 2.58 12.39
CA ASN A 37 8.36 3.63 11.41
C ASN A 37 7.46 3.13 10.27
N VAL A 38 6.39 2.46 10.64
CA VAL A 38 5.46 1.86 9.68
C VAL A 38 4.67 2.96 8.96
N ASP A 39 4.61 2.86 7.64
CA ASP A 39 3.79 3.74 6.85
C ASP A 39 2.32 3.39 7.04
N ARG A 40 1.54 4.32 7.60
CA ARG A 40 0.15 4.08 7.93
C ARG A 40 -0.72 3.86 6.71
N PHE A 41 -0.41 4.55 5.63
CA PHE A 41 -1.17 4.39 4.40
C PHE A 41 -1.06 2.95 3.90
N LEU A 42 0.15 2.44 3.86
CA LEU A 42 0.41 1.07 3.42
C LEU A 42 -0.21 0.04 4.36
N LEU A 43 -0.12 0.29 5.65
CA LEU A 43 -0.75 -0.57 6.65
C LEU A 43 -2.27 -0.62 6.46
N ASN A 44 -2.89 0.55 6.25
CA ASN A 44 -4.33 0.62 6.03
C ASN A 44 -4.74 -0.16 4.77
N MET A 45 -3.96 -0.09 3.72
CA MET A 45 -4.24 -0.85 2.49
C MET A 45 -4.10 -2.35 2.72
N PHE A 46 -3.10 -2.77 3.48
CA PHE A 46 -2.94 -4.16 3.86
C PHE A 46 -4.16 -4.66 4.64
N MET A 47 -4.62 -3.88 5.61
CA MET A 47 -5.80 -4.22 6.41
C MET A 47 -7.06 -4.29 5.54
N GLU A 48 -7.23 -3.32 4.66
CA GLU A 48 -8.39 -3.27 3.78
C GLU A 48 -8.46 -4.50 2.89
N LYS A 49 -7.34 -4.93 2.33
CA LYS A 49 -7.28 -6.14 1.52
C LYS A 49 -7.66 -7.39 2.30
N LYS A 50 -7.40 -7.40 3.59
CA LYS A 50 -7.78 -8.52 4.45
C LYS A 50 -9.20 -8.39 5.00
N GLY A 51 -9.90 -7.32 4.65
CA GLY A 51 -11.25 -7.08 5.14
C GLY A 51 -11.29 -6.68 6.60
N ILE A 52 -10.20 -6.13 7.12
CA ILE A 52 -10.11 -5.73 8.53
C ILE A 52 -10.32 -4.23 8.65
N ASN A 53 -11.21 -3.84 9.56
CA ASN A 53 -11.46 -2.44 9.83
C ASN A 53 -10.23 -1.81 10.48
N LYS A 54 -9.85 -0.61 10.03
CA LYS A 54 -8.67 0.11 10.53
C LYS A 54 -8.71 0.39 12.03
N PHE A 55 -9.90 0.38 12.63
CA PHE A 55 -10.04 0.56 14.08
C PHE A 55 -9.74 -0.70 14.88
N HIS A 56 -9.55 -1.81 14.22
CA HIS A 56 -9.22 -3.09 14.86
C HIS A 56 -7.76 -3.48 14.64
N THR A 57 -6.88 -2.49 14.64
CA THR A 57 -5.44 -2.74 14.52
C THR A 57 -4.93 -3.46 15.77
N THR A 58 -4.27 -4.58 15.57
CA THR A 58 -3.69 -5.38 16.66
C THR A 58 -2.19 -5.58 16.45
N PRO A 59 -1.44 -5.90 17.51
CA PRO A 59 -0.02 -6.21 17.36
C PRO A 59 0.25 -7.34 16.38
N GLU A 60 -0.57 -8.38 16.39
CA GLU A 60 -0.45 -9.51 15.47
C GLU A 60 -0.58 -9.05 14.02
N LEU A 61 -1.52 -8.14 13.76
CA LEU A 61 -1.74 -7.63 12.43
C LEU A 61 -0.54 -6.82 11.94
N VAL A 62 -0.01 -5.95 12.80
CA VAL A 62 1.15 -5.13 12.45
C VAL A 62 2.38 -6.01 12.21
N ASN A 63 2.58 -7.03 13.04
CA ASN A 63 3.67 -7.98 12.86
C ASN A 63 3.50 -8.76 11.56
N GLY A 64 2.26 -9.12 11.21
CA GLY A 64 1.96 -9.77 9.95
C GLY A 64 2.33 -8.88 8.76
N PHE A 65 2.02 -7.59 8.86
CA PHE A 65 2.40 -6.60 7.86
C PHE A 65 3.92 -6.52 7.72
N LEU A 66 4.63 -6.41 8.84
CA LEU A 66 6.10 -6.29 8.84
C LEU A 66 6.80 -7.52 8.28
N ASN A 67 6.22 -8.70 8.48
CA ASN A 67 6.82 -9.95 8.06
C ASN A 67 6.34 -10.45 6.70
N SER A 68 5.38 -9.76 6.08
CA SER A 68 4.78 -10.18 4.83
C SER A 68 5.47 -9.54 3.63
N ASP A 69 5.89 -10.35 2.69
CA ASP A 69 6.38 -9.84 1.41
C ASP A 69 5.23 -9.42 0.50
N TRP A 70 4.01 -9.70 0.91
CA TRP A 70 2.80 -9.44 0.13
C TRP A 70 1.97 -8.25 0.64
N PHE A 71 2.45 -7.55 1.65
CA PHE A 71 1.65 -6.49 2.25
C PHE A 71 1.34 -5.35 1.28
N LEU A 72 2.15 -5.20 0.26
CA LEU A 72 1.96 -4.18 -0.76
C LEU A 72 1.49 -4.74 -2.08
N ASN A 73 0.85 -5.88 -2.06
CA ASN A 73 0.30 -6.46 -3.28
C ASN A 73 -0.84 -5.58 -3.79
N LEU A 74 -0.48 -4.40 -4.23
CA LEU A 74 -1.38 -3.44 -4.83
C LEU A 74 -1.29 -3.62 -6.33
N ASP A 75 -2.42 -3.95 -6.89
CA ASP A 75 -2.55 -4.11 -8.32
C ASP A 75 -2.72 -2.71 -8.94
N LEU A 76 -1.61 -2.04 -9.18
CA LEU A 76 -1.60 -0.68 -9.69
C LEU A 76 -1.52 -0.68 -11.21
N LYS A 77 -2.63 -0.35 -11.87
CA LYS A 77 -2.65 -0.24 -13.32
C LYS A 77 -1.74 0.88 -13.79
N CYS A 78 -0.91 0.59 -14.76
CA CYS A 78 0.05 1.56 -15.25
C CYS A 78 0.49 1.28 -16.68
N LEU A 79 1.18 2.25 -17.26
CA LEU A 79 1.87 2.11 -18.53
C LEU A 79 3.36 2.17 -18.25
N LEU A 80 4.08 1.11 -18.64
CA LEU A 80 5.51 0.99 -18.40
C LEU A 80 6.29 1.25 -19.67
N GLN A 81 7.30 2.10 -19.58
CA GLN A 81 8.27 2.33 -20.64
C GLN A 81 9.66 2.01 -20.09
N ILE A 82 10.38 1.17 -20.81
CA ILE A 82 11.72 0.73 -20.41
C ILE A 82 12.73 1.49 -21.24
N ASN A 83 13.67 2.15 -20.60
CA ASN A 83 14.65 3.03 -21.24
C ASN A 83 13.93 4.05 -22.12
N ASP A 84 14.42 4.31 -23.31
CA ASP A 84 13.82 5.26 -24.25
C ASP A 84 13.03 4.56 -25.35
N GLU A 85 12.56 3.36 -25.10
CA GLU A 85 11.74 2.65 -26.06
C GLU A 85 10.46 3.42 -26.33
N SER A 86 10.06 3.48 -27.59
CA SER A 86 8.88 4.25 -27.98
C SER A 86 7.58 3.59 -27.53
N LYS A 87 7.61 2.30 -27.25
CA LYS A 87 6.42 1.53 -26.90
C LYS A 87 6.20 1.48 -25.41
N ARG A 88 4.99 1.83 -24.99
CA ARG A 88 4.57 1.68 -23.60
C ARG A 88 3.78 0.41 -23.44
N ILE A 89 4.03 -0.30 -22.36
CA ILE A 89 3.39 -1.56 -22.05
C ILE A 89 2.32 -1.35 -21.01
N ARG A 90 1.10 -1.76 -21.31
CA ARG A 90 0.02 -1.73 -20.33
C ARG A 90 0.21 -2.90 -19.38
N THR A 91 0.36 -2.63 -18.11
CA THR A 91 0.63 -3.64 -17.11
C THR A 91 0.11 -3.23 -15.75
N ASN A 92 0.31 -4.07 -14.78
CA ASN A 92 0.00 -3.78 -13.39
C ASN A 92 1.28 -3.90 -12.58
N ALA A 93 1.52 -2.93 -11.72
CA ALA A 93 2.66 -2.96 -10.82
C ALA A 93 2.22 -3.59 -9.49
N PHE A 94 2.99 -4.56 -9.03
CA PHE A 94 2.80 -5.18 -7.73
C PHE A 94 3.97 -4.80 -6.85
N LEU A 95 3.66 -4.29 -5.68
CA LEU A 95 4.66 -3.85 -4.73
C LEU A 95 4.77 -4.86 -3.61
N THR A 96 5.98 -5.32 -3.36
CA THR A 96 6.30 -6.07 -2.15
C THR A 96 7.22 -5.21 -1.29
N ARG A 97 7.64 -5.75 -0.18
CA ARG A 97 8.55 -5.06 0.71
C ARG A 97 9.89 -4.70 0.08
N LYS A 98 10.34 -5.51 -0.87
CA LYS A 98 11.69 -5.42 -1.43
C LYS A 98 11.70 -5.18 -2.93
N GLU A 99 10.61 -5.48 -3.61
CA GLU A 99 10.62 -5.59 -5.05
C GLU A 99 9.37 -4.99 -5.69
N ILE A 100 9.55 -4.56 -6.93
CA ILE A 100 8.46 -4.11 -7.79
C ILE A 100 8.36 -5.11 -8.92
N PHE A 101 7.17 -5.68 -9.13
CA PHE A 101 6.91 -6.61 -10.21
C PHE A 101 5.96 -5.99 -11.21
N PHE A 102 6.14 -6.30 -12.49
CA PHE A 102 5.22 -5.90 -13.56
C PHE A 102 4.61 -7.14 -14.18
N LYS A 103 3.29 -7.26 -14.07
CA LYS A 103 2.56 -8.48 -14.39
C LYS A 103 2.77 -9.00 -15.81
N GLU A 104 2.78 -8.11 -16.81
CA GLU A 104 2.91 -8.51 -18.21
C GLU A 104 4.35 -8.85 -18.60
N LYS A 105 5.29 -8.66 -17.68
CA LYS A 105 6.71 -8.98 -17.88
C LYS A 105 7.12 -9.95 -16.78
N GLU A 106 6.87 -11.24 -17.00
CA GLU A 106 7.03 -12.28 -15.97
C GLU A 106 8.34 -12.24 -15.20
N ASN A 107 9.43 -11.95 -15.88
CA ASN A 107 10.73 -11.95 -15.23
C ASN A 107 11.21 -10.54 -14.90
N MET A 108 10.33 -9.56 -15.04
CA MET A 108 10.72 -8.20 -14.77
C MET A 108 10.38 -7.83 -13.35
N LYS A 109 11.41 -7.67 -12.57
CA LYS A 109 11.28 -7.14 -11.22
C LYS A 109 12.39 -6.14 -10.99
N ILE A 110 12.10 -5.18 -10.14
CA ILE A 110 13.08 -4.18 -9.73
C ILE A 110 13.25 -4.33 -8.23
N ASP A 111 14.47 -4.59 -7.81
CA ASP A 111 14.79 -4.60 -6.39
C ASP A 111 14.85 -3.14 -5.95
N VAL A 112 14.14 -2.79 -4.89
CA VAL A 112 14.10 -1.41 -4.40
C VAL A 112 15.50 -0.92 -4.05
N ASP A 113 16.37 -1.80 -3.56
CA ASP A 113 17.73 -1.44 -3.21
C ASP A 113 18.59 -1.11 -4.43
N ASP A 114 18.20 -1.54 -5.63
CA ASP A 114 18.93 -1.25 -6.86
C ASP A 114 18.56 0.10 -7.49
N ILE A 115 17.60 0.80 -6.91
CA ILE A 115 17.15 2.09 -7.43
C ILE A 115 18.17 3.16 -7.02
N MET A 116 18.77 3.79 -8.00
CA MET A 116 19.75 4.85 -7.79
C MET A 116 19.09 6.21 -7.60
N ASP A 117 18.02 6.47 -8.33
CA ASP A 117 17.27 7.73 -8.25
C ASP A 117 15.85 7.49 -8.72
N CYS A 118 14.92 8.27 -8.20
CA CYS A 118 13.54 8.25 -8.66
C CYS A 118 12.97 9.66 -8.61
N ARG A 119 12.05 9.94 -9.53
CA ARG A 119 11.44 11.27 -9.66
C ARG A 119 9.97 11.10 -9.95
N ILE A 120 9.18 12.06 -9.49
CA ILE A 120 7.75 12.07 -9.77
C ILE A 120 7.38 13.38 -10.48
N ASP A 121 6.54 13.26 -11.51
CA ASP A 121 5.97 14.39 -12.22
C ASP A 121 4.52 14.07 -12.55
N GLY A 122 3.61 14.56 -11.71
CA GLY A 122 2.19 14.30 -11.88
C GLY A 122 1.86 12.83 -11.77
N LYS A 123 1.45 12.22 -12.88
CA LYS A 123 1.08 10.81 -12.94
C LYS A 123 2.26 9.91 -13.28
N LYS A 124 3.42 10.47 -13.56
CA LYS A 124 4.58 9.72 -14.02
C LYS A 124 5.62 9.61 -12.93
N VAL A 125 6.22 8.43 -12.83
CA VAL A 125 7.34 8.17 -11.93
C VAL A 125 8.49 7.62 -12.75
N ASP A 126 9.65 8.25 -12.66
CA ASP A 126 10.88 7.79 -13.29
C ASP A 126 11.71 7.03 -12.26
N ILE A 127 12.18 5.86 -12.66
CA ILE A 127 13.04 5.01 -11.82
C ILE A 127 14.34 4.81 -12.58
N ILE A 128 15.44 5.18 -11.95
CA ILE A 128 16.76 5.08 -12.58
C ILE A 128 17.58 4.05 -11.81
N CYS A 129 17.98 3.00 -12.52
CA CYS A 129 18.87 1.97 -12.02
C CYS A 129 20.20 2.04 -12.78
N ASP A 130 21.14 1.16 -12.46
CA ASP A 130 22.49 1.24 -13.01
C ASP A 130 22.54 1.28 -14.54
N SER A 131 21.91 0.32 -15.19
CA SER A 131 21.97 0.21 -16.66
C SER A 131 20.62 0.34 -17.34
N VAL A 132 19.57 0.62 -16.59
CA VAL A 132 18.22 0.66 -17.13
C VAL A 132 17.40 1.72 -16.40
N SER A 133 16.52 2.39 -17.12
CA SER A 133 15.57 3.33 -16.55
C SER A 133 14.15 2.92 -16.91
N TYR A 134 13.21 3.28 -16.05
CA TYR A 134 11.80 2.95 -16.24
C TYR A 134 10.97 4.21 -16.07
N ASN A 135 9.98 4.38 -16.92
CA ASN A 135 8.97 5.42 -16.76
C ASN A 135 7.64 4.72 -16.54
N VAL A 136 7.02 4.99 -15.41
CA VAL A 136 5.75 4.36 -15.03
C VAL A 136 4.69 5.44 -14.94
N MET A 137 3.66 5.33 -15.78
CA MET A 137 2.55 6.29 -15.79
C MET A 137 1.32 5.64 -15.18
N PHE A 138 0.77 6.26 -14.16
CA PHE A 138 -0.42 5.76 -13.47
C PHE A 138 -1.69 6.47 -13.96
N THR A 139 -2.83 5.97 -13.53
CA THR A 139 -4.13 6.52 -13.94
C THR A 139 -4.44 7.84 -13.24
N ASN A 140 -3.85 8.07 -12.07
CA ASN A 140 -4.04 9.33 -11.36
C ASN A 140 -2.81 9.66 -10.51
N LYS A 141 -2.77 10.91 -10.04
CA LYS A 141 -1.64 11.43 -9.27
C LYS A 141 -1.48 10.75 -7.91
N ASN A 142 -2.57 10.32 -7.30
CA ASN A 142 -2.51 9.70 -5.98
C ASN A 142 -1.80 8.35 -6.03
N LEU A 143 -2.06 7.56 -7.07
CA LEU A 143 -1.38 6.29 -7.27
C LEU A 143 0.09 6.50 -7.54
N ALA A 144 0.43 7.50 -8.37
CA ALA A 144 1.82 7.83 -8.67
C ALA A 144 2.56 8.23 -7.38
N LYS A 145 1.92 9.05 -6.55
CA LYS A 145 2.52 9.48 -5.29
C LYS A 145 2.70 8.31 -4.33
N LEU A 146 1.73 7.43 -4.24
CA LEU A 146 1.83 6.24 -3.41
C LEU A 146 3.03 5.38 -3.83
N PHE A 147 3.13 5.12 -5.11
CA PHE A 147 4.22 4.33 -5.67
C PHE A 147 5.57 5.01 -5.42
N PHE A 148 5.64 6.30 -5.69
CA PHE A 148 6.86 7.08 -5.49
C PHE A 148 7.29 7.09 -4.01
N ASP A 149 6.36 7.33 -3.10
CA ASP A 149 6.65 7.34 -1.66
C ASP A 149 7.15 5.99 -1.18
N TYR A 150 6.64 4.92 -1.77
CA TYR A 150 7.10 3.58 -1.45
C TYR A 150 8.55 3.35 -1.88
N ILE A 151 8.89 3.70 -3.13
CA ILE A 151 10.22 3.38 -3.66
C ILE A 151 11.30 4.38 -3.22
N SER A 152 10.92 5.54 -2.73
CA SER A 152 11.87 6.58 -2.34
C SER A 152 12.22 6.55 -0.85
N ARG A 153 11.69 5.59 -0.10
CA ARG A 153 11.97 5.49 1.32
C ARG A 153 13.39 5.13 1.61
#